data_4c09b6dad79449393f9e398e27c4880f
#
_entry.id   4c09b6dad79449393f9e398e27c4880f
#
_cell.length_a   1.000
_cell.length_b   1.000
_cell.length_c   1.000
_cell.angle_alpha   90.00
_cell.angle_beta   90.00
_cell.angle_gamma   90.00
#
_symmetry.space_group_name_H-M   'P 1'
#
loop_
_entity.id
_entity.type
_entity.pdbx_description
1 polymer ?
#
loop_
_entity_poly.entity_id
_entity_poly.type
_entity_poly.pdbx_seq_one_letter_code
_entity_poly.pdbx_strand_id
1 'polypeptide(L)'
;MNEACAIRSPKEEGSSSVDAGHTFAILLAGLFAIAAGLVGSVALMKRMVLASDVMSHLALPGLGIAYLLKTNPLVGGGATLFLGTLLVWQLQKKTELATDAAIGVVFAACLGIGALVTPREDLLEALFGNFQKLSLAGFLLGTAAVILVAAFLVGMKDRLVLDLFSPELAAATGVNVARLDLGFLLVFSLTVLVGLRFMGALLSSALIIIPAATARQLTSRMAQFVVLASAVSLVSVVVGFLISTLIFKTLTVGPTIVIVSVLLFGMSLLKKK
;
A
#
# COMPACT_ATOMS: atom_id res chain seq x y z
N MET A 1 -15.60 -61.66 17.81
CA MET A 1 -14.47 -60.82 18.31
C MET A 1 -14.45 -59.57 17.46
N ASN A 2 -15.01 -58.51 18.06
CA ASN A 2 -15.16 -57.19 17.44
C ASN A 2 -13.90 -56.36 17.68
N GLU A 3 -13.20 -55.97 16.62
CA GLU A 3 -12.27 -54.87 16.70
C GLU A 3 -12.91 -53.64 16.03
N ALA A 4 -13.41 -52.74 16.85
CA ALA A 4 -13.88 -51.44 16.47
C ALA A 4 -12.66 -50.55 16.16
N CYS A 5 -12.34 -50.38 14.85
CA CYS A 5 -11.39 -49.40 14.38
C CYS A 5 -11.99 -47.99 14.55
N ALA A 6 -11.57 -47.28 15.57
CA ALA A 6 -11.93 -45.91 15.82
C ALA A 6 -11.27 -45.03 14.75
N ILE A 7 -12.03 -44.65 13.72
CA ILE A 7 -11.65 -43.64 12.72
C ILE A 7 -11.69 -42.30 13.44
N ARG A 8 -10.52 -41.81 13.85
CA ARG A 8 -10.31 -40.47 14.37
C ARG A 8 -10.57 -39.47 13.22
N SER A 9 -11.60 -38.69 13.31
CA SER A 9 -12.00 -37.71 12.30
C SER A 9 -10.96 -36.57 12.21
N PRO A 10 -10.48 -36.21 11.01
CA PRO A 10 -9.48 -35.12 10.83
C PRO A 10 -10.14 -33.74 10.75
N LYS A 11 -11.13 -33.44 11.60
CA LYS A 11 -11.93 -32.20 11.50
C LYS A 11 -11.57 -31.09 12.47
N GLU A 12 -10.68 -31.28 13.42
CA GLU A 12 -10.41 -30.26 14.45
C GLU A 12 -9.10 -29.47 14.26
N GLU A 13 -8.14 -29.94 13.48
CA GLU A 13 -6.90 -29.19 13.24
C GLU A 13 -6.99 -28.16 12.12
N GLY A 14 -7.99 -28.22 11.24
CA GLY A 14 -8.20 -27.27 10.14
C GLY A 14 -8.89 -25.95 10.54
N SER A 15 -9.68 -25.95 11.59
CA SER A 15 -10.50 -24.78 12.00
C SER A 15 -9.65 -23.69 12.65
N SER A 16 -8.77 -24.04 13.57
CA SER A 16 -7.99 -23.04 14.33
C SER A 16 -6.91 -22.33 13.50
N SER A 17 -6.37 -22.99 12.47
CA SER A 17 -5.35 -22.37 11.59
C SER A 17 -5.98 -21.43 10.55
N VAL A 18 -7.20 -21.69 10.12
CA VAL A 18 -7.96 -20.82 9.22
C VAL A 18 -8.40 -19.55 9.96
N ASP A 19 -8.87 -19.68 11.19
CA ASP A 19 -9.28 -18.55 12.04
C ASP A 19 -8.09 -17.64 12.39
N ALA A 20 -6.92 -18.22 12.69
CA ALA A 20 -5.70 -17.46 12.95
C ALA A 20 -5.21 -16.68 11.71
N GLY A 21 -5.27 -17.28 10.52
CA GLY A 21 -4.88 -16.63 9.26
C GLY A 21 -5.75 -15.42 8.93
N HIS A 22 -7.06 -15.51 9.16
CA HIS A 22 -7.99 -14.39 9.00
C HIS A 22 -7.74 -13.27 10.02
N THR A 23 -7.48 -13.61 11.28
CA THR A 23 -7.17 -12.62 12.32
C THR A 23 -5.89 -11.85 11.99
N PHE A 24 -4.84 -12.53 11.54
CA PHE A 24 -3.59 -11.90 11.11
C PHE A 24 -3.80 -10.97 9.90
N ALA A 25 -4.63 -11.37 8.95
CA ALA A 25 -4.93 -10.55 7.78
C ALA A 25 -5.65 -9.25 8.18
N ILE A 26 -6.63 -9.31 9.08
CA ILE A 26 -7.37 -8.14 9.57
C ILE A 26 -6.46 -7.19 10.35
N LEU A 27 -5.63 -7.73 11.26
CA LEU A 27 -4.68 -6.93 12.03
C LEU A 27 -3.68 -6.23 11.13
N LEU A 28 -3.13 -6.94 10.14
CA LEU A 28 -2.20 -6.35 9.18
C LEU A 28 -2.90 -5.31 8.31
N ALA A 29 -4.14 -5.53 7.90
CA ALA A 29 -4.95 -4.57 7.15
C ALA A 29 -5.16 -3.26 7.94
N GLY A 30 -5.46 -3.36 9.23
CA GLY A 30 -5.59 -2.20 10.11
C GLY A 30 -4.27 -1.43 10.30
N LEU A 31 -3.17 -2.15 10.52
CA LEU A 31 -1.84 -1.55 10.62
C LEU A 31 -1.42 -0.90 9.30
N PHE A 32 -1.65 -1.57 8.18
CA PHE A 32 -1.40 -1.02 6.85
C PHE A 32 -2.24 0.23 6.58
N ALA A 33 -3.51 0.25 6.98
CA ALA A 33 -4.39 1.41 6.81
C ALA A 33 -3.81 2.65 7.50
N ILE A 34 -3.25 2.50 8.70
CA ILE A 34 -2.60 3.60 9.41
C ILE A 34 -1.39 4.10 8.62
N ALA A 35 -0.50 3.19 8.17
CA ALA A 35 0.67 3.56 7.38
C ALA A 35 0.27 4.19 6.03
N ALA A 36 -0.75 3.64 5.35
CA ALA A 36 -1.27 4.17 4.09
C ALA A 36 -1.81 5.60 4.26
N GLY A 37 -2.53 5.88 5.35
CA GLY A 37 -2.98 7.24 5.67
C GLY A 37 -1.82 8.21 5.95
N LEU A 38 -0.78 7.77 6.68
CA LEU A 38 0.43 8.56 6.92
C LEU A 38 1.16 8.88 5.61
N VAL A 39 1.46 7.85 4.81
CA VAL A 39 2.14 7.99 3.52
C VAL A 39 1.32 8.82 2.55
N GLY A 40 0.01 8.55 2.46
CA GLY A 40 -0.93 9.26 1.60
C GLY A 40 -1.03 10.76 1.93
N SER A 41 -0.97 11.12 3.21
CA SER A 41 -0.96 12.51 3.62
C SER A 41 0.27 13.27 3.09
N VAL A 42 1.47 12.67 3.19
CA VAL A 42 2.70 13.26 2.65
C VAL A 42 2.70 13.26 1.12
N ALA A 43 2.25 12.17 0.48
CA ALA A 43 2.16 12.06 -0.97
C ALA A 43 1.21 13.12 -1.56
N LEU A 44 0.05 13.37 -0.90
CA LEU A 44 -0.88 14.41 -1.31
C LEU A 44 -0.24 15.81 -1.22
N MET A 45 0.53 16.08 -0.16
CA MET A 45 1.23 17.35 0.00
C MET A 45 2.36 17.53 -1.03
N LYS A 46 3.07 16.46 -1.35
CA LYS A 46 4.09 16.44 -2.42
C LYS A 46 3.49 16.42 -3.84
N ARG A 47 2.16 16.46 -3.98
CA ARG A 47 1.41 16.39 -5.26
C ARG A 47 1.66 15.09 -6.04
N MET A 48 1.98 14.00 -5.34
CA MET A 48 2.28 12.68 -5.92
C MET A 48 1.14 11.68 -5.70
N VAL A 49 -0.11 12.14 -5.76
CA VAL A 49 -1.28 11.33 -5.36
C VAL A 49 -1.43 10.09 -6.23
N LEU A 50 -1.27 10.22 -7.55
CA LEU A 50 -1.40 9.12 -8.49
C LEU A 50 -0.20 8.17 -8.49
N ALA A 51 0.89 8.56 -7.83
CA ALA A 51 2.11 7.75 -7.78
C ALA A 51 1.87 6.36 -7.15
N SER A 52 0.93 6.22 -6.21
CA SER A 52 0.64 4.93 -5.56
C SER A 52 0.09 3.89 -6.53
N ASP A 53 -0.79 4.31 -7.43
CA ASP A 53 -1.36 3.44 -8.46
C ASP A 53 -0.30 3.09 -9.51
N VAL A 54 0.37 4.10 -10.02
CA VAL A 54 1.44 3.95 -11.01
C VAL A 54 2.59 3.08 -10.49
N MET A 55 3.03 3.29 -9.24
CA MET A 55 4.10 2.51 -8.63
C MET A 55 3.74 1.04 -8.43
N SER A 56 2.48 0.70 -8.18
CA SER A 56 2.08 -0.72 -8.09
C SER A 56 2.35 -1.49 -9.38
N HIS A 57 2.25 -0.82 -10.52
CA HIS A 57 2.54 -1.40 -11.84
C HIS A 57 4.04 -1.53 -12.15
N LEU A 58 4.92 -0.81 -11.44
CA LEU A 58 6.37 -1.00 -11.57
C LEU A 58 6.83 -2.39 -11.11
N ALA A 59 6.02 -3.07 -10.30
CA ALA A 59 6.29 -4.44 -9.89
C ALA A 59 6.00 -5.48 -10.98
N LEU A 60 5.17 -5.17 -11.98
CA LEU A 60 4.71 -6.14 -13.00
C LEU A 60 5.85 -6.82 -13.78
N PRO A 61 6.86 -6.12 -14.32
CA PRO A 61 7.96 -6.78 -15.03
C PRO A 61 8.67 -7.81 -14.15
N GLY A 62 8.88 -7.48 -12.88
CA GLY A 62 9.55 -8.36 -11.94
C GLY A 62 8.71 -9.57 -11.54
N LEU A 63 7.40 -9.40 -11.41
CA LEU A 63 6.48 -10.52 -11.24
C LEU A 63 6.58 -11.48 -12.43
N GLY A 64 6.46 -10.97 -13.67
CA GLY A 64 6.57 -11.78 -14.87
C GLY A 64 7.90 -12.52 -15.00
N ILE A 65 9.03 -11.83 -14.74
CA ILE A 65 10.36 -12.45 -14.74
C ILE A 65 10.47 -13.53 -13.67
N ALA A 66 9.96 -13.29 -12.46
CA ALA A 66 9.98 -14.24 -11.37
C ALA A 66 9.18 -15.52 -11.70
N TYR A 67 8.02 -15.38 -12.36
CA TYR A 67 7.26 -16.53 -12.86
C TYR A 67 8.03 -17.33 -13.91
N LEU A 68 8.65 -16.66 -14.89
CA LEU A 68 9.48 -17.33 -15.90
C LEU A 68 10.67 -18.07 -15.29
N LEU A 69 11.32 -17.50 -14.29
CA LEU A 69 12.47 -18.09 -13.60
C LEU A 69 12.06 -19.08 -12.49
N LYS A 70 10.75 -19.27 -12.23
CA LYS A 70 10.20 -20.07 -11.13
C LYS A 70 10.76 -19.66 -9.75
N THR A 71 11.00 -18.37 -9.57
CA THR A 71 11.48 -17.78 -8.32
C THR A 71 10.31 -17.13 -7.55
N ASN A 72 10.60 -16.61 -6.34
CA ASN A 72 9.57 -15.99 -5.52
C ASN A 72 9.07 -14.68 -6.16
N PRO A 73 7.78 -14.57 -6.53
CA PRO A 73 7.21 -13.38 -7.17
C PRO A 73 7.39 -12.09 -6.36
N LEU A 74 7.37 -12.20 -5.02
CA LEU A 74 7.57 -11.05 -4.13
C LEU A 74 8.97 -10.44 -4.28
N VAL A 75 9.99 -11.29 -4.45
CA VAL A 75 11.37 -10.83 -4.64
C VAL A 75 11.53 -10.16 -6.01
N GLY A 76 10.96 -10.75 -7.06
CA GLY A 76 11.00 -10.18 -8.41
C GLY A 76 10.25 -8.85 -8.49
N GLY A 77 8.99 -8.82 -8.06
CA GLY A 77 8.18 -7.60 -8.05
C GLY A 77 8.75 -6.51 -7.14
N GLY A 78 9.29 -6.87 -5.97
CA GLY A 78 9.96 -5.94 -5.07
C GLY A 78 11.24 -5.36 -5.69
N ALA A 79 12.07 -6.19 -6.31
CA ALA A 79 13.31 -5.75 -6.95
C ALA A 79 13.03 -4.72 -8.06
N THR A 80 12.08 -5.00 -8.96
CA THR A 80 11.73 -4.06 -10.05
C THR A 80 11.05 -2.80 -9.54
N LEU A 81 10.22 -2.89 -8.49
CA LEU A 81 9.62 -1.72 -7.84
C LEU A 81 10.70 -0.80 -7.25
N PHE A 82 11.67 -1.33 -6.49
CA PHE A 82 12.74 -0.53 -5.92
C PHE A 82 13.71 0.01 -6.99
N LEU A 83 14.04 -0.79 -8.02
CA LEU A 83 14.84 -0.32 -9.15
C LEU A 83 14.13 0.80 -9.92
N GLY A 84 12.81 0.64 -10.18
CA GLY A 84 11.99 1.68 -10.80
C GLY A 84 11.97 2.96 -9.96
N THR A 85 11.86 2.84 -8.65
CA THR A 85 11.93 3.96 -7.71
C THR A 85 13.28 4.69 -7.77
N LEU A 86 14.38 3.95 -7.82
CA LEU A 86 15.71 4.53 -7.99
C LEU A 86 15.87 5.23 -9.35
N LEU A 87 15.29 4.66 -10.41
CA LEU A 87 15.27 5.30 -11.74
C LEU A 87 14.48 6.62 -11.70
N VAL A 88 13.29 6.63 -11.09
CA VAL A 88 12.51 7.86 -10.89
C VAL A 88 13.33 8.93 -10.19
N TRP A 89 13.97 8.59 -9.07
CA TRP A 89 14.82 9.53 -8.33
C TRP A 89 16.01 10.04 -9.14
N GLN A 90 16.67 9.16 -9.92
CA GLN A 90 17.78 9.57 -10.80
C GLN A 90 17.31 10.49 -11.93
N LEU A 91 16.14 10.20 -12.53
CA LEU A 91 15.56 11.07 -13.56
C LEU A 91 15.30 12.47 -13.00
N GLN A 92 14.62 12.57 -11.86
CA GLN A 92 14.35 13.86 -11.20
C GLN A 92 15.64 14.65 -10.96
N LYS A 93 16.67 13.97 -10.47
CA LYS A 93 17.95 14.63 -10.16
C LYS A 93 18.72 15.11 -11.40
N LYS A 94 18.58 14.41 -12.54
CA LYS A 94 19.35 14.70 -13.77
C LYS A 94 18.62 15.62 -14.74
N THR A 95 17.28 15.63 -14.74
CA THR A 95 16.49 16.26 -15.80
C THR A 95 15.60 17.40 -15.32
N GLU A 96 15.62 17.71 -14.02
CA GLU A 96 14.73 18.71 -13.40
C GLU A 96 13.22 18.46 -13.66
N LEU A 97 12.86 17.25 -14.10
CA LEU A 97 11.48 16.86 -14.33
C LEU A 97 10.69 16.84 -13.03
N ALA A 98 9.43 17.27 -13.11
CA ALA A 98 8.49 17.07 -12.00
C ALA A 98 8.38 15.58 -11.65
N THR A 99 8.18 15.26 -10.37
CA THR A 99 8.11 13.89 -9.85
C THR A 99 7.11 13.03 -10.61
N ASP A 100 5.91 13.55 -10.89
CA ASP A 100 4.87 12.83 -11.61
C ASP A 100 5.27 12.50 -13.05
N ALA A 101 6.01 13.39 -13.73
CA ALA A 101 6.51 13.15 -15.09
C ALA A 101 7.58 12.04 -15.09
N ALA A 102 8.50 12.08 -14.14
CA ALA A 102 9.54 11.04 -14.01
C ALA A 102 8.91 9.66 -13.71
N ILE A 103 7.91 9.62 -12.81
CA ILE A 103 7.13 8.42 -12.50
C ILE A 103 6.42 7.91 -13.75
N GLY A 104 5.77 8.81 -14.53
CA GLY A 104 5.06 8.44 -15.76
C GLY A 104 5.95 7.80 -16.82
N VAL A 105 7.18 8.32 -17.02
CA VAL A 105 8.14 7.76 -17.97
C VAL A 105 8.56 6.35 -17.56
N VAL A 106 8.94 6.17 -16.29
CA VAL A 106 9.36 4.85 -15.77
C VAL A 106 8.21 3.86 -15.80
N PHE A 107 6.99 4.32 -15.48
CA PHE A 107 5.76 3.52 -15.57
C PHE A 107 5.52 3.01 -16.99
N ALA A 108 5.56 3.89 -17.98
CA ALA A 108 5.33 3.50 -19.37
C ALA A 108 6.34 2.44 -19.83
N ALA A 109 7.61 2.58 -19.44
CA ALA A 109 8.64 1.60 -19.72
C ALA A 109 8.37 0.25 -19.02
N CYS A 110 8.05 0.27 -17.72
CA CYS A 110 7.75 -0.93 -16.95
C CYS A 110 6.47 -1.62 -17.46
N LEU A 111 5.43 -0.85 -17.81
CA LEU A 111 4.20 -1.41 -18.34
C LEU A 111 4.45 -2.10 -19.70
N GLY A 112 5.23 -1.47 -20.57
CA GLY A 112 5.61 -2.05 -21.86
C GLY A 112 6.39 -3.36 -21.70
N ILE A 113 7.40 -3.39 -20.83
CA ILE A 113 8.17 -4.60 -20.52
C ILE A 113 7.28 -5.65 -19.85
N GLY A 114 6.48 -5.24 -18.85
CA GLY A 114 5.58 -6.12 -18.12
C GLY A 114 4.57 -6.81 -19.02
N ALA A 115 3.98 -6.08 -19.97
CA ALA A 115 3.01 -6.63 -20.92
C ALA A 115 3.61 -7.69 -21.86
N LEU A 116 4.92 -7.61 -22.12
CA LEU A 116 5.63 -8.61 -22.94
C LEU A 116 5.99 -9.87 -22.16
N VAL A 117 6.18 -9.76 -20.84
CA VAL A 117 6.78 -10.83 -20.03
C VAL A 117 5.76 -11.51 -19.11
N THR A 118 4.70 -10.82 -18.69
CA THR A 118 3.76 -11.33 -17.66
C THR A 118 2.59 -12.08 -18.30
N PRO A 119 2.29 -13.33 -17.90
CA PRO A 119 1.09 -14.06 -18.31
C PRO A 119 -0.19 -13.34 -17.85
N ARG A 120 -1.26 -13.42 -18.67
CA ARG A 120 -2.52 -12.68 -18.43
C ARG A 120 -3.26 -13.11 -17.15
N GLU A 121 -3.17 -14.38 -16.79
CA GLU A 121 -3.88 -14.96 -15.63
C GLU A 121 -3.34 -14.40 -14.31
N ASP A 122 -2.04 -14.17 -14.21
CA ASP A 122 -1.38 -13.67 -13.01
C ASP A 122 -1.63 -12.17 -12.76
N LEU A 123 -2.02 -11.41 -13.80
CA LEU A 123 -2.36 -9.99 -13.68
C LEU A 123 -3.60 -9.75 -12.81
N LEU A 124 -4.60 -10.62 -12.85
CA LEU A 124 -5.82 -10.48 -12.06
C LEU A 124 -5.54 -10.71 -10.58
N GLU A 125 -4.71 -11.70 -10.23
CA GLU A 125 -4.33 -11.94 -8.82
C GLU A 125 -3.53 -10.78 -8.25
N ALA A 126 -2.65 -10.17 -9.04
CA ALA A 126 -1.89 -8.98 -8.64
C ALA A 126 -2.79 -7.76 -8.38
N LEU A 127 -3.89 -7.60 -9.12
CA LEU A 127 -4.82 -6.48 -8.97
C LEU A 127 -5.68 -6.59 -7.70
N PHE A 128 -6.21 -7.79 -7.42
CA PHE A 128 -7.18 -7.98 -6.33
C PHE A 128 -6.57 -8.50 -5.02
N GLY A 129 -5.33 -8.99 -5.06
CA GLY A 129 -4.65 -9.57 -3.91
C GLY A 129 -5.27 -10.87 -3.41
N ASN A 130 -4.62 -11.52 -2.46
CA ASN A 130 -5.10 -12.76 -1.85
C ASN A 130 -5.14 -12.65 -0.32
N PHE A 131 -6.29 -12.18 0.20
CA PHE A 131 -6.53 -12.01 1.64
C PHE A 131 -6.49 -13.31 2.45
N GLN A 132 -6.62 -14.47 1.80
CA GLN A 132 -6.99 -15.72 2.50
C GLN A 132 -5.82 -16.56 3.00
N LYS A 133 -4.57 -16.25 2.65
CA LYS A 133 -3.42 -17.11 2.98
C LYS A 133 -2.25 -16.33 3.60
N LEU A 134 -2.50 -15.65 4.72
CA LEU A 134 -1.43 -15.00 5.44
C LEU A 134 -0.75 -15.98 6.39
N SER A 135 0.52 -16.31 6.09
CA SER A 135 1.37 -17.07 7.01
C SER A 135 1.88 -16.17 8.15
N LEU A 136 2.23 -16.76 9.28
CA LEU A 136 2.85 -16.02 10.40
C LEU A 136 4.09 -15.23 9.94
N ALA A 137 4.93 -15.81 9.10
CA ALA A 137 6.10 -15.14 8.54
C ALA A 137 5.70 -13.93 7.69
N GLY A 138 4.65 -14.05 6.85
CA GLY A 138 4.11 -12.95 6.07
C GLY A 138 3.56 -11.82 6.96
N PHE A 139 2.85 -12.17 8.03
CA PHE A 139 2.35 -11.20 9.01
C PHE A 139 3.49 -10.44 9.69
N LEU A 140 4.52 -11.13 10.16
CA LEU A 140 5.68 -10.51 10.82
C LEU A 140 6.44 -9.59 9.86
N LEU A 141 6.69 -10.03 8.63
CA LEU A 141 7.36 -9.20 7.60
C LEU A 141 6.52 -7.97 7.23
N GLY A 142 5.21 -8.13 7.04
CA GLY A 142 4.31 -7.02 6.75
C GLY A 142 4.26 -6.01 7.89
N THR A 143 4.14 -6.49 9.13
CA THR A 143 4.14 -5.64 10.33
C THR A 143 5.47 -4.92 10.51
N ALA A 144 6.60 -5.59 10.32
CA ALA A 144 7.93 -4.97 10.40
C ALA A 144 8.08 -3.86 9.34
N ALA A 145 7.62 -4.10 8.10
CA ALA A 145 7.63 -3.08 7.04
C ALA A 145 6.74 -1.87 7.40
N VAL A 146 5.53 -2.10 7.92
CA VAL A 146 4.62 -1.03 8.36
C VAL A 146 5.24 -0.20 9.50
N ILE A 147 5.85 -0.85 10.48
CA ILE A 147 6.55 -0.17 11.58
C ILE A 147 7.71 0.67 11.05
N LEU A 148 8.49 0.15 10.10
CA LEU A 148 9.59 0.87 9.48
C LEU A 148 9.09 2.11 8.73
N VAL A 149 7.99 1.99 7.98
CA VAL A 149 7.33 3.12 7.30
C VAL A 149 6.90 4.18 8.30
N ALA A 150 6.19 3.79 9.36
CA ALA A 150 5.71 4.72 10.38
C ALA A 150 6.88 5.39 11.12
N ALA A 151 7.90 4.62 11.49
CA ALA A 151 9.09 5.13 12.17
C ALA A 151 9.86 6.15 11.32
N PHE A 152 10.00 5.90 10.01
CA PHE A 152 10.62 6.86 9.10
C PHE A 152 9.82 8.15 9.01
N LEU A 153 8.51 8.06 8.79
CA LEU A 153 7.66 9.24 8.63
C LEU A 153 7.59 10.07 9.92
N VAL A 154 7.45 9.43 11.07
CA VAL A 154 7.44 10.11 12.36
C VAL A 154 8.81 10.70 12.70
N GLY A 155 9.89 9.96 12.47
CA GLY A 155 11.26 10.40 12.74
C GLY A 155 11.74 11.52 11.82
N MET A 156 11.24 11.57 10.59
CA MET A 156 11.62 12.59 9.60
C MET A 156 10.56 13.66 9.40
N LYS A 157 9.47 13.69 10.20
CA LYS A 157 8.32 14.58 10.04
C LYS A 157 8.72 16.05 9.88
N ASP A 158 9.60 16.56 10.75
CA ASP A 158 9.98 17.97 10.76
C ASP A 158 10.79 18.34 9.51
N ARG A 159 11.66 17.44 9.05
CA ARG A 159 12.44 17.62 7.82
C ARG A 159 11.55 17.53 6.58
N LEU A 160 10.59 16.58 6.55
CA LEU A 160 9.61 16.46 5.46
C LEU A 160 8.70 17.68 5.38
N VAL A 161 8.26 18.20 6.52
CA VAL A 161 7.47 19.44 6.58
C VAL A 161 8.27 20.61 6.07
N LEU A 162 9.51 20.77 6.52
CA LEU A 162 10.38 21.87 6.07
C LEU A 162 10.63 21.82 4.57
N ASP A 163 10.91 20.65 4.01
CA ASP A 163 11.10 20.41 2.58
C ASP A 163 9.84 20.75 1.76
N LEU A 164 8.64 20.42 2.29
CA LEU A 164 7.37 20.72 1.63
C LEU A 164 7.09 22.22 1.52
N PHE A 165 7.52 23.01 2.51
CA PHE A 165 7.29 24.47 2.50
C PHE A 165 8.38 25.23 1.75
N SER A 166 9.64 24.85 1.90
CA SER A 166 10.77 25.48 1.25
C SER A 166 11.97 24.52 1.17
N PRO A 167 12.19 23.86 0.01
CA PRO A 167 13.34 23.03 -0.19
C PRO A 167 14.68 23.78 -0.01
N GLU A 168 14.70 25.08 -0.36
CA GLU A 168 15.85 25.96 -0.19
C GLU A 168 16.19 26.16 1.29
N LEU A 169 15.16 26.41 2.12
CA LEU A 169 15.34 26.56 3.55
C LEU A 169 15.77 25.24 4.19
N ALA A 170 15.22 24.12 3.74
CA ALA A 170 15.64 22.79 4.19
C ALA A 170 17.13 22.55 3.87
N ALA A 171 17.58 22.91 2.68
CA ALA A 171 18.98 22.82 2.30
C ALA A 171 19.88 23.75 3.15
N ALA A 172 19.43 24.97 3.41
CA ALA A 172 20.17 25.92 4.24
C ALA A 172 20.32 25.46 5.71
N THR A 173 19.38 24.66 6.23
CA THR A 173 19.48 24.03 7.58
C THR A 173 20.30 22.74 7.60
N GLY A 174 20.98 22.40 6.51
CA GLY A 174 21.84 21.21 6.41
C GLY A 174 21.11 19.92 6.08
N VAL A 175 19.80 19.98 5.75
CA VAL A 175 19.04 18.82 5.31
C VAL A 175 19.41 18.50 3.86
N ASN A 176 19.85 17.27 3.60
CA ASN A 176 20.06 16.80 2.23
C ASN A 176 18.72 16.42 1.60
N VAL A 177 18.10 17.37 0.92
CA VAL A 177 16.77 17.24 0.28
C VAL A 177 16.73 16.02 -0.65
N ALA A 178 17.77 15.83 -1.49
CA ALA A 178 17.80 14.69 -2.42
C ALA A 178 17.80 13.32 -1.72
N ARG A 179 18.44 13.20 -0.54
CA ARG A 179 18.41 11.96 0.25
C ARG A 179 17.07 11.79 0.98
N LEU A 180 16.47 12.89 1.40
CA LEU A 180 15.15 12.89 2.04
C LEU A 180 14.07 12.43 1.05
N ASP A 181 14.12 12.93 -0.19
CA ASP A 181 13.23 12.53 -1.27
C ASP A 181 13.40 11.05 -1.64
N LEU A 182 14.66 10.60 -1.76
CA LEU A 182 14.94 9.18 -1.98
C LEU A 182 14.37 8.32 -0.85
N GLY A 183 14.60 8.72 0.41
CA GLY A 183 14.07 8.02 1.58
C GLY A 183 12.55 7.94 1.55
N PHE A 184 11.88 9.04 1.22
CA PHE A 184 10.42 9.07 1.09
C PHE A 184 9.93 8.15 -0.05
N LEU A 185 10.56 8.22 -1.23
CA LEU A 185 10.21 7.36 -2.37
C LEU A 185 10.39 5.86 -2.06
N LEU A 186 11.46 5.49 -1.33
CA LEU A 186 11.69 4.10 -0.91
C LEU A 186 10.65 3.62 0.09
N VAL A 187 10.31 4.45 1.08
CA VAL A 187 9.27 4.14 2.08
C VAL A 187 7.89 4.07 1.42
N PHE A 188 7.62 4.95 0.47
CA PHE A 188 6.41 4.93 -0.33
C PHE A 188 6.30 3.63 -1.14
N SER A 189 7.38 3.23 -1.83
CA SER A 189 7.45 1.97 -2.58
C SER A 189 7.30 0.75 -1.67
N LEU A 190 7.88 0.78 -0.47
CA LEU A 190 7.71 -0.29 0.52
C LEU A 190 6.24 -0.41 0.95
N THR A 191 5.57 0.72 1.16
CA THR A 191 4.12 0.72 1.49
C THR A 191 3.30 0.13 0.35
N VAL A 192 3.59 0.52 -0.91
CA VAL A 192 2.93 -0.05 -2.09
C VAL A 192 3.19 -1.55 -2.20
N LEU A 193 4.43 -2.01 -1.97
CA LEU A 193 4.80 -3.44 -2.03
C LEU A 193 4.03 -4.27 -0.98
N VAL A 194 3.93 -3.76 0.25
CA VAL A 194 3.14 -4.42 1.32
C VAL A 194 1.66 -4.46 0.91
N GLY A 195 1.13 -3.34 0.44
CA GLY A 195 -0.26 -3.27 -0.02
C GLY A 195 -0.54 -4.21 -1.19
N LEU A 196 0.31 -4.23 -2.21
CA LEU A 196 0.20 -5.12 -3.36
C LEU A 196 0.17 -6.59 -2.94
N ARG A 197 1.07 -6.98 -2.03
CA ARG A 197 1.20 -8.36 -1.58
C ARG A 197 -0.02 -8.87 -0.82
N PHE A 198 -0.60 -8.04 0.05
CA PHE A 198 -1.63 -8.50 1.00
C PHE A 198 -3.04 -8.05 0.62
N MET A 199 -3.19 -6.94 -0.09
CA MET A 199 -4.49 -6.33 -0.41
C MET A 199 -4.75 -6.16 -1.91
N GLY A 200 -3.73 -6.31 -2.74
CA GLY A 200 -3.78 -6.03 -4.17
C GLY A 200 -3.55 -4.56 -4.51
N ALA A 201 -3.26 -4.29 -5.79
CA ALA A 201 -2.91 -2.95 -6.27
C ALA A 201 -4.05 -1.95 -6.05
N LEU A 202 -5.27 -2.34 -6.39
CA LEU A 202 -6.45 -1.47 -6.37
C LEU A 202 -6.79 -0.99 -4.95
N LEU A 203 -6.79 -1.89 -3.96
CA LEU A 203 -7.12 -1.52 -2.58
C LEU A 203 -5.98 -0.72 -1.93
N SER A 204 -4.73 -1.09 -2.25
CA SER A 204 -3.55 -0.39 -1.73
C SER A 204 -3.54 1.08 -2.16
N SER A 205 -3.70 1.35 -3.46
CA SER A 205 -3.73 2.71 -3.99
C SER A 205 -4.92 3.50 -3.46
N ALA A 206 -6.11 2.89 -3.39
CA ALA A 206 -7.31 3.54 -2.86
C ALA A 206 -7.14 3.97 -1.40
N LEU A 207 -6.54 3.13 -0.53
CA LEU A 207 -6.30 3.45 0.88
C LEU A 207 -5.22 4.52 1.10
N ILE A 208 -4.30 4.69 0.16
CA ILE A 208 -3.32 5.78 0.21
C ILE A 208 -3.96 7.09 -0.24
N ILE A 209 -4.76 7.08 -1.31
CA ILE A 209 -5.28 8.29 -1.96
C ILE A 209 -6.53 8.83 -1.26
N ILE A 210 -7.59 8.01 -1.14
CA ILE A 210 -8.93 8.48 -0.77
C ILE A 210 -8.99 9.01 0.66
N PRO A 211 -8.41 8.34 1.69
CA PRO A 211 -8.43 8.87 3.05
C PRO A 211 -7.67 10.18 3.20
N ALA A 212 -6.53 10.32 2.50
CA ALA A 212 -5.77 11.57 2.49
C ALA A 212 -6.59 12.70 1.85
N ALA A 213 -7.24 12.45 0.71
CA ALA A 213 -8.12 13.42 0.06
C ALA A 213 -9.31 13.82 0.96
N THR A 214 -9.91 12.83 1.65
CA THR A 214 -11.00 13.05 2.62
C THR A 214 -10.55 13.93 3.78
N ALA A 215 -9.42 13.61 4.38
CA ALA A 215 -8.87 14.37 5.50
C ALA A 215 -8.54 15.81 5.10
N ARG A 216 -8.06 16.03 3.87
CA ARG A 216 -7.77 17.37 3.34
C ARG A 216 -9.03 18.23 3.20
N GLN A 217 -10.19 17.63 2.93
CA GLN A 217 -11.47 18.34 2.91
C GLN A 217 -11.93 18.76 4.31
N LEU A 218 -11.60 17.94 5.33
CA LEU A 218 -12.10 18.14 6.69
C LEU A 218 -11.27 19.11 7.53
N THR A 219 -9.97 19.29 7.22
CA THR A 219 -9.07 20.14 8.01
C THR A 219 -8.01 20.82 7.15
N SER A 220 -7.65 22.04 7.59
CA SER A 220 -6.51 22.79 7.06
C SER A 220 -5.25 22.69 7.91
N ARG A 221 -5.36 22.16 9.15
CA ARG A 221 -4.23 22.03 10.08
C ARG A 221 -3.43 20.78 9.78
N MET A 222 -2.12 20.92 9.57
CA MET A 222 -1.25 19.82 9.13
C MET A 222 -1.24 18.61 10.07
N ALA A 223 -1.09 18.82 11.38
CA ALA A 223 -1.10 17.72 12.34
C ALA A 223 -2.43 16.96 12.36
N GLN A 224 -3.56 17.69 12.31
CA GLN A 224 -4.89 17.08 12.23
C GLN A 224 -5.10 16.35 10.91
N PHE A 225 -4.55 16.85 9.82
CA PHE A 225 -4.64 16.26 8.50
C PHE A 225 -4.02 14.86 8.47
N VAL A 226 -2.81 14.70 9.01
CA VAL A 226 -2.10 13.41 9.05
C VAL A 226 -2.87 12.40 9.93
N VAL A 227 -3.32 12.83 11.10
CA VAL A 227 -4.11 11.98 12.02
C VAL A 227 -5.44 11.57 11.40
N LEU A 228 -6.16 12.53 10.80
CA LEU A 228 -7.44 12.26 10.14
C LEU A 228 -7.29 11.33 8.94
N ALA A 229 -6.24 11.48 8.13
CA ALA A 229 -5.98 10.58 7.01
C ALA A 229 -5.82 9.13 7.48
N SER A 230 -5.03 8.91 8.54
CA SER A 230 -4.86 7.59 9.14
C SER A 230 -6.14 7.05 9.79
N ALA A 231 -6.90 7.91 10.46
CA ALA A 231 -8.17 7.53 11.09
C ALA A 231 -9.22 7.14 10.04
N VAL A 232 -9.37 7.94 8.97
CA VAL A 232 -10.32 7.64 7.88
C VAL A 232 -9.91 6.34 7.17
N SER A 233 -8.61 6.11 6.93
CA SER A 233 -8.12 4.87 6.34
C SER A 233 -8.47 3.66 7.22
N LEU A 234 -8.22 3.74 8.53
CA LEU A 234 -8.55 2.67 9.48
C LEU A 234 -10.07 2.42 9.54
N VAL A 235 -10.88 3.48 9.62
CA VAL A 235 -12.35 3.37 9.62
C VAL A 235 -12.85 2.71 8.34
N SER A 236 -12.28 3.06 7.18
CA SER A 236 -12.64 2.45 5.89
C SER A 236 -12.40 0.94 5.89
N VAL A 237 -11.25 0.50 6.43
CA VAL A 237 -10.91 -0.93 6.53
C VAL A 237 -11.86 -1.64 7.50
N VAL A 238 -12.07 -1.09 8.71
CA VAL A 238 -12.92 -1.72 9.73
C VAL A 238 -14.37 -1.81 9.26
N VAL A 239 -14.93 -0.72 8.76
CA VAL A 239 -16.32 -0.68 8.29
C VAL A 239 -16.51 -1.56 7.05
N GLY A 240 -15.60 -1.47 6.07
CA GLY A 240 -15.64 -2.29 4.87
C GLY A 240 -15.56 -3.79 5.17
N PHE A 241 -14.69 -4.18 6.12
CA PHE A 241 -14.60 -5.55 6.59
C PHE A 241 -15.89 -6.01 7.29
N LEU A 242 -16.45 -5.20 8.18
CA LEU A 242 -17.71 -5.52 8.86
C LEU A 242 -18.87 -5.68 7.88
N ILE A 243 -18.99 -4.81 6.89
CA ILE A 243 -20.02 -4.90 5.86
C ILE A 243 -19.87 -6.19 5.05
N SER A 244 -18.64 -6.52 4.62
CA SER A 244 -18.37 -7.73 3.83
C SER A 244 -18.67 -9.01 4.61
N THR A 245 -18.37 -9.05 5.92
CA THR A 245 -18.53 -10.27 6.74
C THR A 245 -19.94 -10.44 7.32
N LEU A 246 -20.59 -9.34 7.75
CA LEU A 246 -21.86 -9.41 8.46
C LEU A 246 -23.08 -9.24 7.55
N ILE A 247 -22.98 -8.36 6.53
CA ILE A 247 -24.15 -8.00 5.70
C ILE A 247 -24.16 -8.79 4.40
N PHE A 248 -23.02 -8.84 3.70
CA PHE A 248 -22.93 -9.43 2.37
C PHE A 248 -21.80 -10.46 2.30
N LYS A 249 -22.07 -11.68 2.78
CA LYS A 249 -21.08 -12.80 2.76
C LYS A 249 -20.56 -13.18 1.36
N THR A 250 -21.17 -12.67 0.31
CA THR A 250 -20.80 -12.92 -1.10
C THR A 250 -19.86 -11.85 -1.68
N LEU A 251 -19.72 -10.69 -1.01
CA LEU A 251 -18.87 -9.59 -1.51
C LEU A 251 -17.41 -9.79 -1.13
N THR A 252 -16.54 -9.54 -2.07
CA THR A 252 -15.09 -9.50 -1.83
C THR A 252 -14.72 -8.32 -0.94
N VAL A 253 -13.86 -8.55 0.05
CA VAL A 253 -13.48 -7.55 1.09
C VAL A 253 -12.86 -6.30 0.46
N GLY A 254 -11.95 -6.46 -0.50
CA GLY A 254 -11.20 -5.36 -1.11
C GLY A 254 -12.10 -4.27 -1.74
N PRO A 255 -12.92 -4.60 -2.73
CA PRO A 255 -13.85 -3.63 -3.34
C PRO A 255 -14.81 -2.99 -2.33
N THR A 256 -15.26 -3.72 -1.31
CA THR A 256 -16.14 -3.16 -0.27
C THR A 256 -15.46 -2.06 0.53
N ILE A 257 -14.19 -2.24 0.91
CA ILE A 257 -13.38 -1.21 1.59
C ILE A 257 -13.22 0.03 0.70
N VAL A 258 -12.96 -0.16 -0.59
CA VAL A 258 -12.84 0.97 -1.55
C VAL A 258 -14.14 1.76 -1.62
N ILE A 259 -15.30 1.09 -1.74
CA ILE A 259 -16.62 1.73 -1.79
C ILE A 259 -16.87 2.53 -0.50
N VAL A 260 -16.58 1.95 0.66
CA VAL A 260 -16.70 2.67 1.95
C VAL A 260 -15.81 3.90 1.98
N SER A 261 -14.57 3.80 1.50
CA SER A 261 -13.65 4.95 1.42
C SER A 261 -14.21 6.07 0.54
N VAL A 262 -14.76 5.72 -0.62
CA VAL A 262 -15.39 6.68 -1.56
C VAL A 262 -16.63 7.32 -0.94
N LEU A 263 -17.46 6.56 -0.22
CA LEU A 263 -18.64 7.09 0.48
C LEU A 263 -18.23 8.09 1.58
N LEU A 264 -17.19 7.77 2.37
CA LEU A 264 -16.65 8.70 3.36
C LEU A 264 -16.12 9.99 2.73
N PHE A 265 -15.46 9.88 1.57
CA PHE A 265 -15.05 11.05 0.80
C PHE A 265 -16.26 11.88 0.34
N GLY A 266 -17.28 11.23 -0.23
CA GLY A 266 -18.53 11.89 -0.63
C GLY A 266 -19.22 12.63 0.54
N MET A 267 -19.29 11.99 1.71
CA MET A 267 -19.82 12.62 2.93
C MET A 267 -18.99 13.83 3.38
N SER A 268 -17.67 13.81 3.18
CA SER A 268 -16.80 14.93 3.53
C SER A 268 -17.07 16.17 2.68
N LEU A 269 -17.55 16.00 1.44
CA LEU A 269 -17.93 17.11 0.56
C LEU A 269 -19.18 17.85 1.06
N LEU A 270 -20.11 17.14 1.70
CA LEU A 270 -21.33 17.73 2.26
C LEU A 270 -21.07 18.63 3.46
N LYS A 271 -19.96 18.41 4.19
CA LYS A 271 -19.58 19.18 5.38
C LYS A 271 -18.88 20.52 5.05
N LYS A 272 -18.51 20.74 3.78
CA LYS A 272 -17.74 21.91 3.33
C LYS A 272 -18.63 23.13 2.96
N LYS A 273 -19.84 23.19 3.49
CA LYS A 273 -20.69 24.40 3.35
C LYS A 273 -20.60 25.28 4.59
#